data_449db5ff2fe6d85aeca5bbb15eb437ae
#
_entry.id   449db5ff2fe6d85aeca5bbb15eb437ae
#
_cell.length_a   1.000
_cell.length_b   1.000
_cell.length_c   1.000
_cell.angle_alpha   90.00
_cell.angle_beta   90.00
_cell.angle_gamma   90.00
#
_symmetry.space_group_name_H-M   'P 1'
#
loop_
_entity.id
_entity.type
_entity.pdbx_description
1 polymer ?
#
loop_
_entity_poly.entity_id
_entity_poly.type
_entity_poly.pdbx_seq_one_letter_code
_entity_poly.pdbx_strand_id
1 'polypeptide(L)'
;MVGRTLTALPALLCALTAAATPTARLAKRDPVPSFVLQNAPVSHLWSQEQWWPADVAEHLTHMVPEADFSAVAQGVTLETVGGLGSDVFLTSKDDVTKQPAWVTSAVGTPDASAKSAAPATIVLVEKDGGILDAFFFYFYSFDHGGKVLDIEFGDHVGDWEHSMVRFVNGAPTTLYLSAHSGGSAYTFDVTEKTNGRPTTYIAGGTHANYATPGQHCHDLPLNLLCDQTDAGPLWDPTLNFRGFWFDSATSTFSVAGGADVGGQEEPAEGASWLNFAGAWGDEQYKILEHGQYCIDIPDVVDECKFVSGPTGPIAKNLGRTAVCQKEDSCTIETSL
;
A
#
# COMPACT_ATOMS: atom_id res chain seq x y z
N MET A 1 80.94 34.87 24.75
CA MET A 1 80.17 34.45 23.61
C MET A 1 79.05 33.54 24.09
N VAL A 2 77.81 34.08 24.20
CA VAL A 2 76.74 33.32 24.84
C VAL A 2 75.81 32.87 23.68
N GLY A 3 75.72 31.58 23.46
CA GLY A 3 74.87 30.98 22.47
C GLY A 3 73.43 30.90 23.01
N ARG A 4 72.48 31.47 22.28
CA ARG A 4 71.04 31.32 22.53
C ARG A 4 70.47 30.18 21.72
N THR A 5 70.02 29.16 22.41
CA THR A 5 69.21 28.06 21.83
C THR A 5 67.73 28.51 21.74
N LEU A 6 67.21 28.50 20.54
CA LEU A 6 65.77 28.67 20.26
C LEU A 6 65.11 27.31 20.39
N THR A 7 64.18 27.18 21.34
CA THR A 7 63.24 26.08 21.46
C THR A 7 62.00 26.35 20.64
N ALA A 8 61.71 25.51 19.64
CA ALA A 8 60.47 25.54 18.86
C ALA A 8 59.36 24.84 19.66
N LEU A 9 58.22 25.50 19.88
CA LEU A 9 56.96 24.89 20.38
C LEU A 9 56.27 24.16 19.26
N PRO A 10 55.73 22.96 19.46
CA PRO A 10 54.86 22.31 18.48
C PRO A 10 53.47 22.90 18.58
N ALA A 11 52.90 23.34 17.46
CA ALA A 11 51.54 23.72 17.33
C ALA A 11 50.62 22.48 17.37
N LEU A 12 49.79 22.42 18.41
CA LEU A 12 48.76 21.39 18.59
C LEU A 12 47.58 21.72 17.70
N LEU A 13 47.40 20.99 16.58
CA LEU A 13 46.24 21.08 15.70
C LEU A 13 45.07 20.32 16.37
N CYS A 14 44.14 21.05 16.99
CA CYS A 14 42.88 20.47 17.45
C CYS A 14 41.99 20.22 16.22
N ALA A 15 41.87 18.96 15.79
CA ALA A 15 40.87 18.53 14.86
C ALA A 15 39.50 18.54 15.55
N LEU A 16 38.63 19.52 15.24
CA LEU A 16 37.24 19.51 15.61
C LEU A 16 36.52 18.45 14.77
N THR A 17 36.31 17.26 15.34
CA THR A 17 35.37 16.29 14.81
C THR A 17 33.96 16.83 15.10
N ALA A 18 33.27 17.32 14.08
CA ALA A 18 31.83 17.61 14.16
C ALA A 18 31.12 16.26 14.43
N ALA A 19 30.72 16.02 15.67
CA ALA A 19 29.81 14.94 15.99
C ALA A 19 28.47 15.28 15.32
N ALA A 20 28.04 14.43 14.39
CA ALA A 20 26.69 14.48 13.85
C ALA A 20 25.72 14.36 15.04
N THR A 21 24.89 15.36 15.23
CA THR A 21 23.82 15.34 16.23
C THR A 21 22.88 14.19 15.83
N PRO A 22 22.60 13.21 16.71
CA PRO A 22 21.62 12.19 16.39
C PRO A 22 20.28 12.92 16.14
N THR A 23 19.69 12.72 14.96
CA THR A 23 18.31 13.12 14.70
C THR A 23 17.45 12.46 15.76
N ALA A 24 16.68 13.25 16.50
CA ALA A 24 15.78 12.74 17.54
C ALA A 24 14.85 11.70 16.86
N ARG A 25 14.83 10.47 17.38
CA ARG A 25 13.93 9.42 16.92
C ARG A 25 12.50 9.87 17.24
N LEU A 26 11.63 9.91 16.22
CA LEU A 26 10.23 10.29 16.39
C LEU A 26 9.55 9.32 17.39
N ALA A 27 8.74 9.83 18.29
CA ALA A 27 8.02 8.99 19.23
C ALA A 27 6.87 8.28 18.50
N LYS A 28 6.59 7.02 18.86
CA LYS A 28 5.59 6.13 18.22
C LYS A 28 4.13 6.57 18.38
N ARG A 29 3.86 7.83 18.69
CA ARG A 29 2.53 8.45 18.77
C ARG A 29 2.53 9.84 18.16
N ASP A 30 3.63 10.23 17.53
CA ASP A 30 3.67 11.50 16.81
C ASP A 30 2.71 11.44 15.63
N PRO A 31 2.12 12.57 15.23
CA PRO A 31 1.29 12.66 14.04
C PRO A 31 2.10 12.28 12.79
N VAL A 32 1.41 11.95 11.71
CA VAL A 32 2.06 11.79 10.40
C VAL A 32 2.81 13.08 10.07
N PRO A 33 4.14 13.04 9.84
CA PRO A 33 4.92 14.25 9.62
C PRO A 33 4.43 15.04 8.40
N SER A 34 4.41 16.36 8.50
CA SER A 34 3.93 17.23 7.42
C SER A 34 4.67 17.04 6.10
N PHE A 35 5.99 16.75 6.14
CA PHE A 35 6.75 16.47 4.92
C PHE A 35 6.30 15.17 4.22
N VAL A 36 5.76 14.18 4.95
CA VAL A 36 5.17 12.98 4.37
C VAL A 36 3.93 13.35 3.57
N LEU A 37 3.01 14.12 4.15
CA LEU A 37 1.77 14.54 3.49
C LEU A 37 2.04 15.47 2.30
N GLN A 38 3.05 16.35 2.41
CA GLN A 38 3.45 17.26 1.33
C GLN A 38 4.06 16.54 0.12
N ASN A 39 4.53 15.32 0.29
CA ASN A 39 5.14 14.51 -0.77
C ASN A 39 4.37 13.21 -1.05
N ALA A 40 3.18 13.04 -0.45
CA ALA A 40 2.32 11.91 -0.70
C ALA A 40 1.87 11.87 -2.18
N PRO A 41 1.80 10.71 -2.82
CA PRO A 41 1.24 10.61 -4.17
C PRO A 41 -0.21 11.10 -4.20
N VAL A 42 -0.61 11.66 -5.35
CA VAL A 42 -2.01 11.84 -5.75
C VAL A 42 -2.27 10.92 -6.93
N SER A 43 -3.42 10.26 -6.94
CA SER A 43 -3.68 9.18 -7.88
C SER A 43 -4.88 9.49 -8.76
N HIS A 44 -4.75 9.29 -10.07
CA HIS A 44 -5.90 9.20 -10.94
C HIS A 44 -6.47 7.79 -10.91
N LEU A 45 -7.71 7.64 -10.55
CA LEU A 45 -8.47 6.41 -10.73
C LEU A 45 -8.90 6.31 -12.20
N TRP A 46 -9.07 5.09 -12.70
CA TRP A 46 -9.52 4.90 -14.08
C TRP A 46 -10.91 5.54 -14.30
N SER A 47 -11.10 6.20 -15.47
CA SER A 47 -12.33 6.94 -15.75
C SER A 47 -13.59 6.07 -15.88
N GLN A 48 -13.40 4.74 -16.10
CA GLN A 48 -14.49 3.77 -16.23
C GLN A 48 -14.52 2.80 -15.04
N GLU A 49 -13.92 3.18 -13.90
CA GLU A 49 -13.88 2.35 -12.69
C GLU A 49 -15.29 2.03 -12.18
N GLN A 50 -15.46 0.82 -11.66
CA GLN A 50 -16.69 0.33 -11.05
C GLN A 50 -16.47 -0.15 -9.61
N TRP A 51 -15.26 -0.46 -9.23
CA TRP A 51 -14.85 -0.96 -7.91
C TRP A 51 -14.01 0.09 -7.19
N TRP A 52 -14.69 1.08 -6.62
CA TRP A 52 -14.09 2.26 -6.00
C TRP A 52 -13.40 1.96 -4.67
N PRO A 53 -12.48 2.83 -4.19
CA PRO A 53 -11.90 2.73 -2.87
C PRO A 53 -12.97 2.49 -1.80
N ALA A 54 -12.71 1.62 -0.83
CA ALA A 54 -13.66 1.22 0.19
C ALA A 54 -13.12 1.45 1.61
N ASP A 55 -14.02 1.72 2.56
CA ASP A 55 -13.67 1.71 3.98
C ASP A 55 -13.59 0.26 4.46
N VAL A 56 -12.45 -0.08 5.05
CA VAL A 56 -12.21 -1.41 5.65
C VAL A 56 -13.27 -1.77 6.70
N ALA A 57 -13.71 -0.80 7.51
CA ALA A 57 -14.75 -1.05 8.51
C ALA A 57 -16.10 -1.42 7.88
N GLU A 58 -16.47 -0.76 6.79
CA GLU A 58 -17.68 -1.08 6.03
C GLU A 58 -17.56 -2.46 5.37
N HIS A 59 -16.43 -2.74 4.73
CA HIS A 59 -16.15 -4.05 4.13
C HIS A 59 -16.37 -5.20 5.13
N LEU A 60 -15.83 -5.07 6.37
CA LEU A 60 -15.96 -6.10 7.41
C LEU A 60 -17.42 -6.38 7.80
N THR A 61 -18.34 -5.43 7.61
CA THR A 61 -19.78 -5.68 7.88
C THR A 61 -20.37 -6.73 6.96
N HIS A 62 -19.78 -6.96 5.80
CA HIS A 62 -20.18 -7.94 4.80
C HIS A 62 -19.45 -9.28 4.92
N MET A 63 -18.53 -9.42 5.89
CA MET A 63 -17.65 -10.59 6.02
C MET A 63 -18.03 -11.51 7.18
N VAL A 64 -17.77 -12.81 6.98
CA VAL A 64 -17.75 -13.85 8.02
C VAL A 64 -16.35 -14.46 8.05
N PRO A 65 -15.67 -14.53 9.20
CA PRO A 65 -14.39 -15.22 9.30
C PRO A 65 -14.58 -16.73 9.16
N GLU A 66 -13.90 -17.35 8.20
CA GLU A 66 -13.95 -18.78 7.93
C GLU A 66 -12.56 -19.41 7.86
N ALA A 67 -12.46 -20.67 8.24
CA ALA A 67 -11.31 -21.53 7.99
C ALA A 67 -11.82 -22.87 7.48
N ASP A 68 -11.19 -23.42 6.45
CA ASP A 68 -11.66 -24.66 5.79
C ASP A 68 -13.17 -24.60 5.43
N PHE A 69 -13.63 -23.49 4.88
CA PHE A 69 -15.03 -23.21 4.52
C PHE A 69 -16.02 -23.34 5.69
N SER A 70 -15.56 -23.11 6.91
CA SER A 70 -16.38 -23.17 8.11
C SER A 70 -16.22 -21.92 8.96
N ALA A 71 -17.34 -21.30 9.36
CA ALA A 71 -17.31 -20.09 10.16
C ALA A 71 -16.63 -20.33 11.53
N VAL A 72 -15.60 -19.52 11.83
CA VAL A 72 -14.88 -19.53 13.11
C VAL A 72 -15.39 -18.44 14.07
N ALA A 73 -16.14 -17.46 13.55
CA ALA A 73 -16.85 -16.43 14.32
C ALA A 73 -18.12 -15.99 13.59
N GLN A 74 -19.07 -15.36 14.33
CA GLN A 74 -20.35 -14.92 13.74
C GLN A 74 -20.26 -13.60 12.96
N GLY A 75 -19.17 -12.86 13.13
CA GLY A 75 -18.90 -11.59 12.47
C GLY A 75 -17.54 -11.06 12.88
N VAL A 76 -17.14 -9.99 12.27
CA VAL A 76 -15.82 -9.39 12.44
C VAL A 76 -15.91 -7.86 12.39
N THR A 77 -15.10 -7.19 13.19
CA THR A 77 -14.93 -5.73 13.23
C THR A 77 -13.43 -5.38 13.26
N LEU A 78 -13.09 -4.11 13.12
CA LEU A 78 -11.69 -3.65 13.25
C LEU A 78 -11.09 -3.98 14.64
N GLU A 79 -11.91 -4.02 15.72
CA GLU A 79 -11.42 -4.39 17.05
C GLU A 79 -11.10 -5.89 17.17
N THR A 80 -11.76 -6.73 16.38
CA THR A 80 -11.70 -8.20 16.54
C THR A 80 -10.86 -8.90 15.49
N VAL A 81 -10.72 -8.36 14.27
CA VAL A 81 -10.06 -9.02 13.14
C VAL A 81 -8.59 -9.32 13.41
N GLY A 82 -7.88 -8.42 14.10
CA GLY A 82 -6.46 -8.62 14.43
C GLY A 82 -6.16 -9.78 15.37
N GLY A 83 -7.19 -10.37 16.00
CA GLY A 83 -7.07 -11.56 16.85
C GLY A 83 -7.34 -12.89 16.13
N LEU A 84 -7.69 -12.86 14.85
CA LEU A 84 -7.93 -14.06 14.06
C LEU A 84 -6.62 -14.72 13.58
N GLY A 85 -6.69 -16.02 13.30
CA GLY A 85 -5.56 -16.80 12.77
C GLY A 85 -5.17 -16.39 11.35
N SER A 86 -3.96 -16.75 10.96
CA SER A 86 -3.45 -16.50 9.59
C SER A 86 -4.03 -17.45 8.53
N ASP A 87 -4.73 -18.48 8.96
CA ASP A 87 -5.47 -19.45 8.14
C ASP A 87 -6.93 -19.04 7.91
N VAL A 88 -7.34 -17.87 8.44
CA VAL A 88 -8.70 -17.35 8.31
C VAL A 88 -8.86 -16.53 7.06
N PHE A 89 -9.97 -16.74 6.36
CA PHE A 89 -10.48 -15.96 5.26
C PHE A 89 -11.65 -15.09 5.73
N LEU A 90 -11.69 -13.84 5.31
CA LEU A 90 -12.84 -12.97 5.51
C LEU A 90 -13.82 -13.21 4.36
N THR A 91 -14.63 -14.26 4.51
CA THR A 91 -15.54 -14.73 3.46
C THR A 91 -16.76 -13.83 3.34
N SER A 92 -17.13 -13.49 2.11
CA SER A 92 -18.32 -12.71 1.81
C SER A 92 -19.61 -13.39 2.25
N LYS A 93 -20.52 -12.66 2.90
CA LYS A 93 -21.88 -13.13 3.23
C LYS A 93 -22.77 -13.25 2.00
N ASP A 94 -22.43 -12.54 0.93
CA ASP A 94 -23.19 -12.47 -0.31
C ASP A 94 -22.49 -13.24 -1.43
N ASP A 95 -23.25 -13.71 -2.40
CA ASP A 95 -22.72 -14.26 -3.65
C ASP A 95 -22.14 -13.11 -4.51
N VAL A 96 -20.82 -12.94 -4.48
CA VAL A 96 -20.12 -11.85 -5.17
C VAL A 96 -20.21 -11.94 -6.69
N THR A 97 -20.54 -13.12 -7.25
CA THR A 97 -20.78 -13.27 -8.69
C THR A 97 -22.00 -12.48 -9.17
N LYS A 98 -22.86 -12.07 -8.24
CA LYS A 98 -24.03 -11.21 -8.49
C LYS A 98 -23.75 -9.73 -8.32
N GLN A 99 -22.49 -9.37 -8.06
CA GLN A 99 -22.06 -7.98 -7.84
C GLN A 99 -22.99 -7.25 -6.85
N PRO A 100 -23.06 -7.69 -5.58
CA PRO A 100 -23.92 -7.03 -4.60
C PRO A 100 -23.52 -5.56 -4.43
N ALA A 101 -24.46 -4.72 -4.00
CA ALA A 101 -24.32 -3.26 -4.02
C ALA A 101 -23.10 -2.72 -3.23
N TRP A 102 -22.63 -3.44 -2.23
CA TRP A 102 -21.43 -3.05 -1.47
C TRP A 102 -20.14 -3.26 -2.27
N VAL A 103 -20.11 -4.24 -3.20
CA VAL A 103 -18.95 -4.52 -4.08
C VAL A 103 -18.75 -3.38 -5.10
N THR A 104 -19.85 -2.88 -5.67
CA THR A 104 -19.82 -1.80 -6.67
C THR A 104 -20.24 -0.44 -6.10
N SER A 105 -20.04 -0.24 -4.80
CA SER A 105 -20.43 0.98 -4.12
C SER A 105 -19.63 2.18 -4.61
N ALA A 106 -20.32 3.22 -5.07
CA ALA A 106 -19.71 4.47 -5.49
C ALA A 106 -19.40 5.44 -4.33
N VAL A 107 -19.59 5.04 -3.07
CA VAL A 107 -19.36 5.90 -1.91
C VAL A 107 -17.90 6.35 -1.82
N GLY A 108 -16.96 5.51 -2.23
CA GLY A 108 -15.54 5.83 -2.25
C GLY A 108 -15.06 6.64 -3.46
N THR A 109 -15.94 6.96 -4.41
CA THR A 109 -15.56 7.82 -5.54
C THR A 109 -15.09 9.19 -5.03
N PRO A 110 -13.88 9.66 -5.40
CA PRO A 110 -13.42 10.99 -5.02
C PRO A 110 -14.35 12.09 -5.54
N ASP A 111 -14.60 13.10 -4.71
CA ASP A 111 -15.37 14.28 -5.09
C ASP A 111 -14.54 15.29 -5.92
N ALA A 112 -15.12 16.42 -6.27
CA ALA A 112 -14.47 17.48 -7.04
C ALA A 112 -13.27 18.13 -6.31
N SER A 113 -13.12 17.91 -5.00
CA SER A 113 -11.96 18.33 -4.20
C SER A 113 -10.86 17.26 -4.13
N ALA A 114 -11.03 16.14 -4.82
CA ALA A 114 -10.19 14.94 -4.79
C ALA A 114 -10.26 14.16 -3.45
N LYS A 115 -11.28 14.37 -2.62
CA LYS A 115 -11.49 13.64 -1.38
C LYS A 115 -12.40 12.44 -1.61
N SER A 116 -11.94 11.25 -1.21
CA SER A 116 -12.78 10.05 -1.08
C SER A 116 -13.40 9.96 0.31
N ALA A 117 -14.61 9.40 0.41
CA ALA A 117 -15.20 9.03 1.70
C ALA A 117 -14.49 7.81 2.32
N ALA A 118 -13.87 6.96 1.49
CA ALA A 118 -13.04 5.85 1.97
C ALA A 118 -11.67 6.37 2.44
N PRO A 119 -11.28 6.18 3.71
CA PRO A 119 -10.00 6.63 4.21
C PRO A 119 -8.85 5.76 3.67
N ALA A 120 -7.76 6.40 3.24
CA ALA A 120 -6.51 5.70 3.01
C ALA A 120 -5.86 5.28 4.34
N THR A 121 -4.99 4.28 4.32
CA THR A 121 -4.21 3.87 5.49
C THR A 121 -2.75 4.24 5.29
N ILE A 122 -2.22 5.17 6.10
CA ILE A 122 -0.82 5.58 6.04
C ILE A 122 -0.04 4.86 7.14
N VAL A 123 0.98 4.09 6.73
CA VAL A 123 1.87 3.39 7.66
C VAL A 123 3.29 3.92 7.54
N LEU A 124 3.85 4.36 8.65
CA LEU A 124 5.19 4.93 8.74
C LEU A 124 6.16 3.92 9.36
N VAL A 125 7.30 3.73 8.72
CA VAL A 125 8.36 2.82 9.20
C VAL A 125 9.67 3.57 9.28
N GLU A 126 10.10 3.82 10.50
CA GLU A 126 11.39 4.46 10.77
C GLU A 126 12.50 3.42 10.73
N LYS A 127 13.61 3.76 10.09
CA LYS A 127 14.78 2.90 9.91
C LYS A 127 16.06 3.65 10.28
N ASP A 128 17.15 2.91 10.48
CA ASP A 128 18.46 3.50 10.74
C ASP A 128 18.92 4.39 9.58
N GLY A 129 19.79 5.35 9.89
CA GLY A 129 20.37 6.26 8.89
C GLY A 129 19.46 7.43 8.47
N GLY A 130 18.42 7.73 9.27
CA GLY A 130 17.48 8.83 8.98
C GLY A 130 16.51 8.49 7.86
N ILE A 131 16.28 7.20 7.62
CA ILE A 131 15.31 6.71 6.64
C ILE A 131 13.93 6.62 7.27
N LEU A 132 12.93 7.13 6.56
CA LEU A 132 11.52 6.93 6.84
C LEU A 132 10.84 6.42 5.56
N ASP A 133 10.22 5.24 5.64
CA ASP A 133 9.33 4.75 4.58
C ASP A 133 7.88 5.07 4.97
N ALA A 134 7.20 5.79 4.10
CA ALA A 134 5.78 6.09 4.24
C ALA A 134 4.99 5.29 3.19
N PHE A 135 4.20 4.34 3.67
CA PHE A 135 3.32 3.51 2.86
C PHE A 135 1.93 4.15 2.85
N PHE A 136 1.36 4.30 1.67
CA PHE A 136 0.00 4.75 1.45
C PHE A 136 -0.78 3.56 0.92
N PHE A 137 -1.53 2.89 1.78
CA PHE A 137 -2.35 1.74 1.42
C PHE A 137 -3.73 2.18 0.99
N TYR A 138 -4.20 1.54 -0.05
CA TYR A 138 -5.51 1.71 -0.67
C TYR A 138 -6.27 0.39 -0.56
N PHE A 139 -7.48 0.45 -0.05
CA PHE A 139 -8.32 -0.73 0.09
C PHE A 139 -9.52 -0.65 -0.85
N TYR A 140 -9.84 -1.78 -1.45
CA TYR A 140 -11.00 -1.96 -2.31
C TYR A 140 -11.75 -3.22 -1.88
N SER A 141 -13.08 -3.22 -1.97
CA SER A 141 -13.88 -4.38 -1.53
C SER A 141 -13.85 -5.54 -2.51
N PHE A 142 -13.43 -5.29 -3.74
CA PHE A 142 -13.34 -6.31 -4.79
C PHE A 142 -12.28 -5.91 -5.80
N ASP A 143 -11.52 -6.88 -6.27
CA ASP A 143 -10.65 -6.82 -7.43
C ASP A 143 -11.35 -7.50 -8.61
N HIS A 144 -11.50 -6.78 -9.71
CA HIS A 144 -11.90 -7.36 -10.98
C HIS A 144 -10.66 -7.59 -11.82
N GLY A 145 -10.23 -8.82 -11.88
CA GLY A 145 -9.03 -9.21 -12.58
C GLY A 145 -9.11 -9.02 -14.10
N GLY A 146 -8.12 -9.53 -14.77
CA GLY A 146 -7.98 -9.34 -16.21
C GLY A 146 -8.94 -10.18 -17.04
N LYS A 147 -9.18 -9.73 -18.28
CA LYS A 147 -9.98 -10.46 -19.26
C LYS A 147 -9.18 -10.70 -20.53
N VAL A 148 -9.06 -11.98 -20.91
CA VAL A 148 -8.36 -12.40 -22.12
C VAL A 148 -9.29 -13.24 -22.98
N LEU A 149 -9.54 -12.83 -24.22
CA LEU A 149 -10.43 -13.54 -25.16
C LEU A 149 -11.80 -13.87 -24.54
N ASP A 150 -12.39 -12.92 -23.80
CA ASP A 150 -13.67 -13.07 -23.07
C ASP A 150 -13.63 -14.07 -21.89
N ILE A 151 -12.46 -14.50 -21.44
CA ILE A 151 -12.28 -15.32 -20.25
C ILE A 151 -11.72 -14.43 -19.12
N GLU A 152 -12.38 -14.42 -17.99
CA GLU A 152 -12.02 -13.63 -16.80
C GLU A 152 -11.10 -14.42 -15.87
N PHE A 153 -10.11 -13.77 -15.28
CA PHE A 153 -9.15 -14.36 -14.36
C PHE A 153 -8.83 -13.39 -13.23
N GLY A 154 -8.57 -13.94 -12.05
CA GLY A 154 -7.98 -13.20 -10.96
C GLY A 154 -8.96 -12.41 -10.09
N ASP A 155 -10.28 -12.52 -10.33
CA ASP A 155 -11.28 -11.86 -9.49
C ASP A 155 -11.13 -12.30 -8.03
N HIS A 156 -11.15 -11.34 -7.09
CA HIS A 156 -11.17 -11.66 -5.65
C HIS A 156 -11.86 -10.58 -4.80
N VAL A 157 -12.38 -11.03 -3.67
CA VAL A 157 -12.94 -10.14 -2.63
C VAL A 157 -11.80 -9.53 -1.83
N GLY A 158 -11.91 -8.24 -1.55
CA GLY A 158 -10.89 -7.45 -0.87
C GLY A 158 -9.65 -7.25 -1.73
N ASP A 159 -9.09 -6.06 -1.72
CA ASP A 159 -7.82 -5.80 -2.38
C ASP A 159 -7.02 -4.75 -1.60
N TRP A 160 -5.72 -4.97 -1.48
CA TRP A 160 -4.76 -4.11 -0.79
C TRP A 160 -3.62 -3.74 -1.72
N GLU A 161 -3.72 -2.57 -2.30
CA GLU A 161 -2.66 -1.97 -3.07
C GLU A 161 -1.98 -0.81 -2.31
N HIS A 162 -0.77 -0.45 -2.71
CA HIS A 162 -0.05 0.64 -2.04
C HIS A 162 0.95 1.36 -2.93
N SER A 163 1.18 2.61 -2.59
CA SER A 163 2.41 3.31 -2.95
C SER A 163 3.30 3.50 -1.71
N MET A 164 4.62 3.66 -1.89
CA MET A 164 5.53 3.96 -0.80
C MET A 164 6.52 5.04 -1.23
N VAL A 165 6.67 6.07 -0.40
CA VAL A 165 7.71 7.09 -0.57
C VAL A 165 8.78 6.87 0.50
N ARG A 166 10.04 6.70 0.07
CA ARG A 166 11.19 6.68 0.97
C ARG A 166 11.76 8.08 1.13
N PHE A 167 11.91 8.48 2.38
CA PHE A 167 12.56 9.71 2.78
C PHE A 167 13.94 9.42 3.39
N VAL A 168 14.89 10.28 3.11
CA VAL A 168 16.21 10.28 3.78
C VAL A 168 16.40 11.67 4.39
N ASN A 169 16.51 11.74 5.73
CA ASN A 169 16.58 12.99 6.48
C ASN A 169 15.45 13.98 6.12
N GLY A 170 14.23 13.44 5.94
CA GLY A 170 13.03 14.23 5.61
C GLY A 170 12.88 14.63 4.14
N ALA A 171 13.86 14.33 3.26
CA ALA A 171 13.77 14.58 1.83
C ALA A 171 13.30 13.32 1.10
N PRO A 172 12.29 13.38 0.20
CA PRO A 172 11.83 12.23 -0.57
C PRO A 172 12.92 11.84 -1.61
N THR A 173 13.18 10.55 -1.75
CA THR A 173 14.24 10.04 -2.65
C THR A 173 13.71 9.08 -3.70
N THR A 174 12.77 8.24 -3.35
CA THR A 174 12.22 7.19 -4.23
C THR A 174 10.73 7.00 -3.99
N LEU A 175 10.04 6.56 -5.05
CA LEU A 175 8.64 6.16 -5.04
C LEU A 175 8.55 4.71 -5.47
N TYR A 176 7.79 3.89 -4.76
CA TYR A 176 7.41 2.54 -5.16
C TYR A 176 5.89 2.48 -5.37
N LEU A 177 5.50 1.79 -6.42
CA LEU A 177 4.11 1.58 -6.82
C LEU A 177 3.87 0.08 -6.89
N SER A 178 2.94 -0.44 -6.10
CA SER A 178 2.57 -1.86 -6.14
C SER A 178 1.71 -2.16 -7.36
N ALA A 179 1.92 -3.31 -7.95
CA ALA A 179 1.12 -3.85 -9.04
C ALA A 179 1.14 -5.37 -8.94
N HIS A 180 -0.02 -5.97 -8.75
CA HIS A 180 -0.18 -7.43 -8.61
C HIS A 180 0.75 -8.03 -7.54
N SER A 181 1.50 -9.07 -7.91
CA SER A 181 2.48 -9.71 -7.02
C SER A 181 3.80 -8.95 -6.89
N GLY A 182 3.97 -7.78 -7.54
CA GLY A 182 5.21 -7.02 -7.63
C GLY A 182 5.00 -5.51 -7.53
N GLY A 183 5.60 -4.79 -8.46
CA GLY A 183 5.54 -3.34 -8.57
C GLY A 183 6.83 -2.75 -9.09
N SER A 184 6.84 -1.44 -9.31
CA SER A 184 7.95 -0.68 -9.87
C SER A 184 8.43 0.41 -8.93
N ALA A 185 9.75 0.67 -8.92
CA ALA A 185 10.35 1.73 -8.13
C ALA A 185 10.97 2.79 -9.03
N TYR A 186 10.86 4.04 -8.62
CA TYR A 186 11.32 5.21 -9.37
C TYR A 186 12.12 6.14 -8.48
N THR A 187 13.10 6.86 -9.02
CA THR A 187 13.58 8.07 -8.33
C THR A 187 12.43 9.06 -8.20
N PHE A 188 12.33 9.74 -7.05
CA PHE A 188 11.17 10.59 -6.74
C PHE A 188 10.90 11.67 -7.81
N ASP A 189 11.95 12.18 -8.44
CA ASP A 189 11.85 13.34 -9.34
C ASP A 189 11.38 12.98 -10.75
N VAL A 190 11.45 11.71 -11.19
CA VAL A 190 11.12 11.34 -12.57
C VAL A 190 9.62 11.16 -12.82
N THR A 191 8.82 10.96 -11.76
CA THR A 191 7.37 10.83 -11.91
C THR A 191 6.72 12.17 -12.23
N GLU A 192 5.62 12.17 -12.96
CA GLU A 192 4.76 13.32 -13.13
C GLU A 192 4.41 13.96 -11.78
N LYS A 193 4.18 15.27 -11.74
CA LYS A 193 3.87 16.00 -10.52
C LYS A 193 2.58 16.81 -10.62
N THR A 194 1.69 16.62 -9.67
CA THR A 194 0.55 17.51 -9.42
C THR A 194 0.83 18.32 -8.16
N ASN A 195 0.97 19.62 -8.28
CA ASN A 195 1.31 20.54 -7.19
C ASN A 195 2.59 20.12 -6.40
N GLY A 196 3.59 19.57 -7.11
CA GLY A 196 4.87 19.13 -6.54
C GLY A 196 4.84 17.70 -5.95
N ARG A 197 3.70 17.06 -5.91
CA ARG A 197 3.50 15.69 -5.42
C ARG A 197 3.51 14.69 -6.59
N PRO A 198 4.01 13.45 -6.40
CA PRO A 198 3.94 12.43 -7.45
C PRO A 198 2.50 12.22 -7.92
N THR A 199 2.31 12.20 -9.23
CA THR A 199 1.07 11.77 -9.86
C THR A 199 1.18 10.30 -10.23
N THR A 200 0.19 9.50 -9.85
CA THR A 200 0.12 8.07 -10.16
C THR A 200 -1.22 7.74 -10.81
N TYR A 201 -1.29 6.57 -11.41
CA TYR A 201 -2.46 6.12 -12.15
C TYR A 201 -2.83 4.73 -11.67
N ILE A 202 -4.07 4.56 -11.22
CA ILE A 202 -4.60 3.31 -10.70
C ILE A 202 -5.40 2.64 -11.79
N ALA A 203 -5.07 1.38 -12.06
CA ALA A 203 -5.71 0.59 -13.11
C ALA A 203 -7.16 0.27 -12.76
N GLY A 204 -7.99 0.21 -13.78
CA GLY A 204 -9.39 -0.18 -13.64
C GLY A 204 -9.53 -1.64 -13.25
N GLY A 205 -10.29 -1.91 -12.21
CA GLY A 205 -10.60 -3.24 -11.71
C GLY A 205 -9.50 -3.88 -10.88
N THR A 206 -8.26 -3.94 -11.39
CA THR A 206 -7.10 -4.57 -10.71
C THR A 206 -6.41 -3.66 -9.71
N HIS A 207 -6.69 -2.37 -9.73
CA HIS A 207 -6.15 -1.32 -8.85
C HIS A 207 -4.62 -1.23 -8.81
N ALA A 208 -3.91 -1.92 -9.71
CA ALA A 208 -2.46 -1.84 -9.84
C ALA A 208 -2.01 -0.39 -10.09
N ASN A 209 -0.91 0.02 -9.45
CA ASN A 209 -0.45 1.40 -9.48
C ASN A 209 0.66 1.61 -10.52
N TYR A 210 0.52 2.64 -11.34
CA TYR A 210 1.46 2.97 -12.41
C TYR A 210 1.91 4.43 -12.37
N ALA A 211 3.09 4.70 -12.93
CA ALA A 211 3.65 6.05 -13.00
C ALA A 211 3.17 6.84 -14.21
N THR A 212 2.53 6.20 -15.19
CA THR A 212 2.04 6.81 -16.42
C THR A 212 0.65 6.32 -16.77
N PRO A 213 -0.17 7.12 -17.48
CA PRO A 213 -1.41 6.61 -18.06
C PRO A 213 -1.12 5.73 -19.28
N GLY A 214 -2.05 4.84 -19.59
CA GLY A 214 -1.98 4.00 -20.80
C GLY A 214 -2.28 2.53 -20.53
N GLN A 215 -1.73 1.68 -21.37
CA GLN A 215 -1.85 0.23 -21.31
C GLN A 215 -0.56 -0.36 -20.73
N HIS A 216 -0.69 -1.21 -19.71
CA HIS A 216 0.40 -1.86 -19.01
C HIS A 216 0.22 -3.37 -19.08
N CYS A 217 0.99 -4.04 -19.93
CA CYS A 217 0.83 -5.46 -20.15
C CYS A 217 1.81 -6.26 -19.28
N HIS A 218 1.32 -7.36 -18.69
CA HIS A 218 2.04 -8.19 -17.73
C HIS A 218 1.64 -9.66 -17.85
N ASP A 219 2.40 -10.54 -17.19
CA ASP A 219 2.19 -11.97 -16.95
C ASP A 219 2.02 -12.85 -18.19
N LEU A 220 1.16 -12.51 -19.14
CA LEU A 220 0.95 -13.33 -20.32
C LEU A 220 1.77 -12.87 -21.54
N PRO A 221 2.29 -13.82 -22.36
CA PRO A 221 2.99 -13.48 -23.58
C PRO A 221 2.09 -12.76 -24.59
N LEU A 222 2.70 -12.06 -25.56
CA LEU A 222 2.01 -11.33 -26.63
C LEU A 222 1.12 -10.17 -26.16
N ASN A 223 1.35 -9.65 -24.96
CA ASN A 223 0.55 -8.56 -24.37
C ASN A 223 -0.96 -8.91 -24.32
N LEU A 224 -1.28 -10.13 -23.96
CA LEU A 224 -2.67 -10.61 -23.92
C LEU A 224 -3.41 -10.16 -22.66
N LEU A 225 -2.70 -9.90 -21.56
CA LEU A 225 -3.24 -9.38 -20.32
C LEU A 225 -2.64 -8.00 -20.04
N CYS A 226 -3.49 -6.99 -19.92
CA CYS A 226 -3.02 -5.61 -19.74
C CYS A 226 -3.99 -4.81 -18.89
N ASP A 227 -3.44 -4.12 -17.92
CA ASP A 227 -4.13 -3.08 -17.17
C ASP A 227 -4.33 -1.82 -18.01
N GLN A 228 -5.40 -1.09 -17.71
CA GLN A 228 -5.71 0.18 -18.35
C GLN A 228 -5.75 1.29 -17.32
N THR A 229 -5.03 2.38 -17.58
CA THR A 229 -5.02 3.58 -16.74
C THR A 229 -5.28 4.82 -17.58
N ASP A 230 -5.89 5.82 -16.99
CA ASP A 230 -6.09 7.15 -17.59
C ASP A 230 -6.17 8.25 -16.53
N ALA A 231 -6.36 9.49 -16.95
CA ALA A 231 -6.56 10.64 -16.07
C ALA A 231 -8.04 10.79 -15.70
N GLY A 232 -8.64 9.77 -15.08
CA GLY A 232 -9.99 9.82 -14.52
C GLY A 232 -10.05 10.62 -13.21
N PRO A 233 -10.98 10.33 -12.29
CA PRO A 233 -11.12 11.07 -11.03
C PRO A 233 -9.81 11.14 -10.25
N LEU A 234 -9.43 12.34 -9.80
CA LEU A 234 -8.25 12.53 -8.97
C LEU A 234 -8.59 12.18 -7.52
N TRP A 235 -7.74 11.39 -6.87
CA TRP A 235 -7.81 11.04 -5.46
C TRP A 235 -6.57 11.55 -4.72
N ASP A 236 -6.82 12.33 -3.67
CA ASP A 236 -5.78 12.75 -2.72
C ASP A 236 -5.96 11.99 -1.41
N PRO A 237 -5.12 10.97 -1.13
CA PRO A 237 -5.24 10.15 0.06
C PRO A 237 -4.96 10.95 1.36
N THR A 238 -4.39 12.15 1.28
CA THR A 238 -4.12 12.98 2.46
C THR A 238 -5.33 13.79 2.94
N LEU A 239 -6.43 13.77 2.18
CA LEU A 239 -7.66 14.47 2.55
C LEU A 239 -8.60 13.64 3.44
N ASN A 240 -8.36 12.33 3.50
CA ASN A 240 -9.06 11.41 4.38
C ASN A 240 -8.18 10.17 4.61
N PHE A 241 -7.61 10.00 5.81
CA PHE A 241 -6.72 8.87 6.11
C PHE A 241 -6.69 8.52 7.60
N ARG A 242 -6.27 7.27 7.88
CA ARG A 242 -5.89 6.76 9.19
C ARG A 242 -4.38 6.56 9.22
N GLY A 243 -3.70 7.17 10.20
CA GLY A 243 -2.24 7.15 10.31
C GLY A 243 -1.73 6.18 11.37
N PHE A 244 -0.65 5.44 11.04
CA PHE A 244 -0.05 4.45 11.92
C PHE A 244 1.47 4.47 11.84
N TRP A 245 2.12 4.04 12.92
CA TRP A 245 3.53 3.69 12.97
C TRP A 245 3.68 2.17 13.03
N PHE A 246 4.65 1.64 12.32
CA PHE A 246 5.04 0.23 12.39
C PHE A 246 6.47 0.10 12.92
N ASP A 247 6.64 -0.68 13.97
CA ASP A 247 7.95 -1.05 14.52
C ASP A 247 8.38 -2.40 13.94
N SER A 248 9.35 -2.38 13.02
CA SER A 248 9.83 -3.59 12.36
C SER A 248 10.60 -4.54 13.30
N ALA A 249 11.15 -4.03 14.42
CA ALA A 249 11.86 -4.87 15.39
C ALA A 249 10.93 -5.72 16.26
N THR A 250 9.71 -5.21 16.49
CA THR A 250 8.68 -5.89 17.31
C THR A 250 7.47 -6.36 16.49
N SER A 251 7.43 -6.02 15.20
CA SER A 251 6.30 -6.28 14.31
C SER A 251 4.98 -5.76 14.89
N THR A 252 4.97 -4.54 15.43
CA THR A 252 3.79 -3.96 16.08
C THR A 252 3.39 -2.65 15.44
N PHE A 253 2.05 -2.46 15.30
CA PHE A 253 1.47 -1.19 14.88
C PHE A 253 1.06 -0.36 16.09
N SER A 254 1.10 0.96 15.93
CA SER A 254 0.52 1.93 16.87
C SER A 254 -0.11 3.08 16.09
N VAL A 255 -1.16 3.67 16.63
CA VAL A 255 -1.83 4.83 16.02
C VAL A 255 -0.87 6.02 16.01
N ALA A 256 -0.76 6.71 14.88
CA ALA A 256 -0.11 8.02 14.80
C ALA A 256 -1.05 9.05 15.43
N GLY A 257 -0.58 9.72 16.50
CA GLY A 257 -1.39 10.68 17.25
C GLY A 257 -1.58 11.99 16.51
N GLY A 258 -2.55 12.77 16.94
CA GLY A 258 -2.75 14.17 16.54
C GLY A 258 -3.84 14.37 15.50
N ALA A 259 -5.03 14.75 15.98
CA ALA A 259 -6.15 15.19 15.14
C ALA A 259 -5.90 16.53 14.40
N ASP A 260 -4.74 17.16 14.60
CA ASP A 260 -4.41 18.47 14.03
C ASP A 260 -3.77 18.41 12.63
N VAL A 261 -3.58 17.19 12.08
CA VAL A 261 -3.08 17.01 10.73
C VAL A 261 -4.29 16.86 9.82
N GLY A 262 -4.58 17.85 9.02
CA GLY A 262 -5.79 17.91 8.18
C GLY A 262 -5.99 16.61 7.40
N GLY A 263 -7.22 16.07 7.45
CA GLY A 263 -7.60 14.82 6.78
C GLY A 263 -7.38 13.54 7.60
N GLN A 264 -6.68 13.58 8.73
CA GLN A 264 -6.50 12.40 9.58
C GLN A 264 -7.77 12.11 10.40
N GLU A 265 -8.26 10.88 10.31
CA GLU A 265 -9.23 10.31 11.26
C GLU A 265 -8.46 9.58 12.37
N GLU A 266 -8.81 9.86 13.65
CA GLU A 266 -8.30 9.02 14.74
C GLU A 266 -9.06 7.70 14.74
N PRO A 267 -8.36 6.55 14.55
CA PRO A 267 -9.01 5.25 14.59
C PRO A 267 -9.39 4.92 16.05
N ALA A 268 -10.68 5.01 16.37
CA ALA A 268 -11.21 4.68 17.70
C ALA A 268 -10.93 3.22 18.09
N GLU A 269 -10.85 2.33 17.12
CA GLU A 269 -10.57 0.91 17.21
C GLU A 269 -9.07 0.58 17.40
N GLY A 270 -8.20 1.59 17.37
CA GLY A 270 -6.75 1.40 17.50
C GLY A 270 -6.09 0.86 16.24
N ALA A 271 -4.96 0.13 16.41
CA ALA A 271 -4.12 -0.34 15.31
C ALA A 271 -4.08 -1.88 15.18
N SER A 272 -4.80 -2.63 16.04
CA SER A 272 -4.68 -4.09 16.14
C SER A 272 -5.12 -4.83 14.87
N TRP A 273 -6.05 -4.26 14.11
CA TRP A 273 -6.58 -4.83 12.89
C TRP A 273 -5.52 -4.98 11.78
N LEU A 274 -4.50 -4.13 11.78
CA LEU A 274 -3.38 -4.21 10.85
C LEU A 274 -2.50 -5.45 11.06
N ASN A 275 -2.60 -6.13 12.22
CA ASN A 275 -1.89 -7.38 12.49
C ASN A 275 -2.57 -8.61 11.87
N PHE A 276 -3.76 -8.48 11.28
CA PHE A 276 -4.41 -9.62 10.66
C PHE A 276 -3.58 -10.12 9.47
N ALA A 277 -3.09 -11.36 9.60
CA ALA A 277 -2.21 -12.01 8.63
C ALA A 277 -2.95 -13.03 7.73
N GLY A 278 -4.26 -13.19 7.92
CA GLY A 278 -5.12 -14.00 7.06
C GLY A 278 -5.54 -13.26 5.79
N ALA A 279 -6.47 -13.84 5.05
CA ALA A 279 -6.97 -13.29 3.79
C ALA A 279 -8.14 -12.30 4.02
N TRP A 280 -8.09 -11.16 3.35
CA TRP A 280 -9.11 -10.10 3.42
C TRP A 280 -10.30 -10.32 2.48
N GLY A 281 -10.49 -11.56 2.03
CA GLY A 281 -11.57 -11.97 1.16
C GLY A 281 -11.78 -13.49 1.19
N ASP A 282 -12.60 -13.96 0.27
CA ASP A 282 -13.00 -15.35 0.16
C ASP A 282 -11.80 -16.28 -0.06
N GLU A 283 -11.90 -17.52 0.42
CA GLU A 283 -11.06 -18.60 -0.05
C GLU A 283 -11.42 -18.95 -1.50
N GLN A 284 -10.44 -19.27 -2.31
CA GLN A 284 -10.67 -19.65 -3.72
C GLN A 284 -11.75 -20.73 -3.81
N TYR A 285 -12.80 -20.44 -4.58
CA TYR A 285 -13.91 -21.37 -4.75
C TYR A 285 -13.48 -22.68 -5.41
N LYS A 286 -14.17 -23.76 -5.07
CA LYS A 286 -13.97 -25.06 -5.74
C LYS A 286 -14.50 -25.00 -7.17
N ILE A 287 -13.89 -25.78 -8.05
CA ILE A 287 -14.32 -25.88 -9.45
C ILE A 287 -15.83 -26.15 -9.52
N LEU A 288 -16.52 -25.40 -10.37
CA LEU A 288 -17.96 -25.37 -10.61
C LEU A 288 -18.81 -24.66 -9.51
N GLU A 289 -18.26 -24.36 -8.33
CA GLU A 289 -18.93 -23.51 -7.35
C GLU A 289 -18.86 -22.06 -7.84
N HIS A 290 -19.91 -21.29 -7.69
CA HIS A 290 -19.98 -19.86 -8.07
C HIS A 290 -19.53 -19.55 -9.52
N GLY A 291 -19.60 -20.56 -10.42
CA GLY A 291 -19.12 -20.42 -11.78
C GLY A 291 -17.59 -20.47 -11.92
N GLN A 292 -16.89 -20.95 -10.89
CA GLN A 292 -15.44 -21.11 -10.88
C GLN A 292 -14.96 -22.04 -11.98
N TYR A 293 -13.92 -21.63 -12.66
CA TYR A 293 -13.08 -22.43 -13.56
C TYR A 293 -11.62 -22.03 -13.38
N CYS A 294 -10.72 -22.96 -13.72
CA CYS A 294 -9.29 -22.67 -13.83
C CYS A 294 -8.80 -23.13 -15.18
N ILE A 295 -7.83 -22.45 -15.74
CA ILE A 295 -7.13 -22.80 -16.97
C ILE A 295 -5.66 -23.02 -16.62
N ASP A 296 -5.22 -24.26 -16.83
CA ASP A 296 -3.81 -24.65 -16.68
C ASP A 296 -3.28 -24.99 -18.07
N ILE A 297 -2.39 -24.14 -18.58
CA ILE A 297 -1.62 -24.41 -19.79
C ILE A 297 -0.16 -24.39 -19.37
N PRO A 298 0.54 -25.54 -19.33
CA PRO A 298 1.91 -25.64 -18.85
C PRO A 298 2.83 -24.59 -19.46
N ASP A 299 3.62 -23.91 -18.60
CA ASP A 299 4.56 -22.84 -18.95
C ASP A 299 3.92 -21.60 -19.59
N VAL A 300 2.58 -21.46 -19.57
CA VAL A 300 1.85 -20.33 -20.16
C VAL A 300 0.90 -19.68 -19.16
N VAL A 301 -0.03 -20.42 -18.60
CA VAL A 301 -1.04 -19.90 -17.68
C VAL A 301 -1.51 -21.00 -16.71
N ASP A 302 -1.59 -20.65 -15.44
CA ASP A 302 -2.26 -21.41 -14.37
C ASP A 302 -3.08 -20.41 -13.56
N GLU A 303 -4.28 -20.12 -14.08
CA GLU A 303 -5.11 -19.04 -13.54
C GLU A 303 -6.56 -19.49 -13.39
N CYS A 304 -7.17 -19.04 -12.30
CA CYS A 304 -8.58 -19.27 -12.01
C CYS A 304 -9.39 -17.99 -12.18
N LYS A 305 -10.70 -18.13 -12.43
CA LYS A 305 -11.60 -16.99 -12.46
C LYS A 305 -11.60 -16.27 -11.13
N PHE A 306 -11.86 -16.97 -10.03
CA PHE A 306 -11.78 -16.44 -8.69
C PHE A 306 -10.56 -16.99 -7.97
N VAL A 307 -9.78 -16.13 -7.35
CA VAL A 307 -8.64 -16.49 -6.52
C VAL A 307 -8.90 -16.09 -5.07
N SER A 308 -8.09 -16.58 -4.14
CA SER A 308 -8.21 -16.21 -2.73
C SER A 308 -7.96 -14.72 -2.52
N GLY A 309 -8.70 -14.11 -1.61
CA GLY A 309 -8.48 -12.74 -1.18
C GLY A 309 -7.03 -12.50 -0.70
N PRO A 310 -6.51 -11.28 -0.82
CA PRO A 310 -5.13 -10.95 -0.50
C PRO A 310 -4.88 -10.89 1.01
N THR A 311 -3.61 -11.02 1.40
CA THR A 311 -3.15 -10.64 2.72
C THR A 311 -3.05 -9.12 2.87
N GLY A 312 -3.24 -8.63 4.10
CA GLY A 312 -3.23 -7.19 4.40
C GLY A 312 -1.83 -6.56 4.54
N PRO A 313 -1.78 -5.32 5.05
CA PRO A 313 -0.55 -4.52 5.15
C PRO A 313 0.61 -5.20 5.87
N ILE A 314 0.36 -6.00 6.93
CA ILE A 314 1.41 -6.70 7.69
C ILE A 314 2.26 -7.62 6.79
N ALA A 315 1.69 -8.19 5.75
CA ALA A 315 2.35 -9.12 4.84
C ALA A 315 3.10 -8.43 3.66
N LYS A 316 3.04 -7.09 3.58
CA LYS A 316 3.64 -6.33 2.47
C LYS A 316 5.12 -5.98 2.70
N ASN A 317 5.85 -6.74 3.55
CA ASN A 317 7.27 -6.54 3.84
C ASN A 317 7.61 -5.10 4.26
N LEU A 318 6.92 -4.58 5.29
CA LEU A 318 7.07 -3.18 5.76
C LEU A 318 8.49 -2.86 6.25
N GLY A 319 9.19 -3.87 6.80
CA GLY A 319 10.57 -3.73 7.30
C GLY A 319 11.66 -3.82 6.23
N ARG A 320 11.30 -3.98 4.96
CA ARG A 320 12.23 -4.21 3.83
C ARG A 320 13.36 -3.19 3.75
N THR A 321 14.56 -3.64 3.38
CA THR A 321 15.73 -2.76 3.21
C THR A 321 15.73 -2.07 1.85
N ALA A 322 15.37 -2.79 0.80
CA ALA A 322 15.19 -2.23 -0.54
C ALA A 322 13.91 -1.38 -0.63
N VAL A 323 13.76 -0.62 -1.71
CA VAL A 323 12.53 0.15 -2.00
C VAL A 323 11.40 -0.76 -2.47
N CYS A 324 11.73 -1.76 -3.29
CA CYS A 324 10.77 -2.72 -3.84
C CYS A 324 10.32 -3.73 -2.79
N GLN A 325 9.07 -4.18 -2.91
CA GLN A 325 8.53 -5.23 -2.03
C GLN A 325 9.27 -6.58 -2.22
N LYS A 326 9.60 -6.93 -3.47
CA LYS A 326 10.50 -8.04 -3.81
C LYS A 326 11.93 -7.51 -3.87
N GLU A 327 12.70 -7.72 -2.81
CA GLU A 327 14.03 -7.11 -2.65
C GLU A 327 15.06 -7.63 -3.66
N ASP A 328 15.00 -8.90 -4.01
CA ASP A 328 15.99 -9.58 -4.89
C ASP A 328 15.99 -9.04 -6.33
N SER A 329 14.92 -8.43 -6.77
CA SER A 329 14.74 -7.90 -8.13
C SER A 329 14.53 -6.39 -8.18
N CYS A 330 14.92 -5.67 -7.10
CA CYS A 330 14.66 -4.24 -6.99
C CYS A 330 15.53 -3.42 -7.93
N THR A 331 14.90 -2.80 -8.94
CA THR A 331 15.51 -1.79 -9.78
C THR A 331 14.80 -0.46 -9.56
N ILE A 332 15.57 0.62 -9.42
CA ILE A 332 15.02 1.97 -9.31
C ILE A 332 15.18 2.65 -10.66
N GLU A 333 14.06 2.88 -11.33
CA GLU A 333 14.00 3.55 -12.62
C GLU A 333 14.33 5.03 -12.47
N THR A 334 15.17 5.56 -13.39
CA THR A 334 15.61 6.96 -13.42
C THR A 334 14.99 7.74 -14.57
N SER A 335 14.09 7.13 -15.32
CA SER A 335 13.27 7.71 -16.39
C SER A 335 11.93 6.97 -16.45
N LEU A 336 10.90 7.59 -17.03
CA LEU A 336 9.61 6.98 -17.37
C LEU A 336 9.61 6.44 -18.79
#